data_993a76fe92b0b76cb63f6e73347952a3
#
_entry.id   993a76fe92b0b76cb63f6e73347952a3
#
_cell.length_a   1.000
_cell.length_b   1.000
_cell.length_c   1.000
_cell.angle_alpha   90.00
_cell.angle_beta   90.00
_cell.angle_gamma   90.00
#
_symmetry.space_group_name_H-M   'P 1'
#
loop_
_entity.id
_entity.type
_entity.pdbx_description
1 polymer ?
#
loop_
_entity_poly.entity_id
_entity_poly.type
_entity_poly.pdbx_seq_one_letter_code
_entity_poly.pdbx_strand_id
1 'polypeptide(L)'
;TAPCIAYAAWKIKKRDPSANMVVTPSDHFVADIQEFRRVIKSALGFVNGSDAILTIGIKPSRPETGYGYIEAVLGNSTLSNKEIFRVDSFKEKPSLEVAESYVAKNNFYWNAGIFIWNVFTIVNAFRVYQSPIASLFESLMPYYFTDSEQEHVNVRFPECRNISVDYAILERAE
;
A
#
# COMPACT_ATOMS: atom_id res chain seq x y z
N THR A 1 2.16 7.80 -7.02
CA THR A 1 1.14 7.59 -5.95
C THR A 1 1.69 7.86 -4.55
N ALA A 2 3.00 7.67 -4.28
CA ALA A 2 3.56 7.86 -2.95
C ALA A 2 3.31 9.24 -2.35
N PRO A 3 3.52 10.39 -3.05
CA PRO A 3 3.22 11.71 -2.47
C PRO A 3 1.74 11.89 -2.11
N CYS A 4 0.82 11.36 -2.91
CA CYS A 4 -0.61 11.44 -2.62
C CYS A 4 -0.97 10.68 -1.34
N ILE A 5 -0.44 9.46 -1.19
CA ILE A 5 -0.64 8.63 0.00
C ILE A 5 0.00 9.29 1.22
N ALA A 6 1.20 9.85 1.09
CA ALA A 6 1.86 10.57 2.16
C ALA A 6 1.02 11.77 2.61
N TYR A 7 0.56 12.62 1.69
CA TYR A 7 -0.34 13.74 2.03
C TYR A 7 -1.55 13.29 2.85
N ALA A 8 -2.25 12.27 2.37
CA ALA A 8 -3.42 11.72 3.06
C ALA A 8 -3.04 11.18 4.45
N ALA A 9 -1.93 10.44 4.55
CA ALA A 9 -1.49 9.81 5.79
C ALA A 9 -1.15 10.86 6.87
N TRP A 10 -0.39 11.91 6.54
CA TRP A 10 -0.08 13.00 7.50
C TRP A 10 -1.32 13.77 7.93
N LYS A 11 -2.22 14.03 7.00
CA LYS A 11 -3.49 14.71 7.27
C LYS A 11 -4.40 13.88 8.18
N ILE A 12 -4.55 12.58 7.91
CA ILE A 12 -5.32 11.66 8.75
C ILE A 12 -4.67 11.55 10.12
N LYS A 13 -3.34 11.36 10.19
CA LYS A 13 -2.61 11.27 11.46
C LYS A 13 -2.82 12.50 12.36
N LYS A 14 -2.89 13.71 11.78
CA LYS A 14 -3.18 14.92 12.55
C LYS A 14 -4.57 14.87 13.20
N ARG A 15 -5.55 14.24 12.53
CA ARG A 15 -6.93 14.14 13.02
C ARG A 15 -7.14 12.94 13.95
N ASP A 16 -6.59 11.78 13.56
CA ASP A 16 -6.66 10.53 14.31
C ASP A 16 -5.38 9.72 14.11
N PRO A 17 -4.47 9.74 15.10
CA PRO A 17 -3.19 9.03 15.01
C PRO A 17 -3.33 7.51 15.09
N SER A 18 -4.51 6.99 15.44
CA SER A 18 -4.80 5.55 15.53
C SER A 18 -5.56 5.01 14.30
N ALA A 19 -5.88 5.86 13.33
CA ALA A 19 -6.66 5.48 12.17
C ALA A 19 -6.02 4.37 11.34
N ASN A 20 -6.83 3.45 10.84
CA ASN A 20 -6.46 2.54 9.78
C ASN A 20 -6.86 3.13 8.42
N MET A 21 -6.01 2.94 7.43
CA MET A 21 -6.21 3.46 6.08
C MET A 21 -6.41 2.30 5.09
N VAL A 22 -7.36 2.47 4.18
CA VAL A 22 -7.49 1.65 2.98
C VAL A 22 -7.24 2.56 1.78
N VAL A 23 -6.28 2.20 0.95
CA VAL A 23 -5.95 2.91 -0.29
C VAL A 23 -6.40 2.04 -1.45
N THR A 24 -7.21 2.59 -2.35
CA THR A 24 -7.72 1.87 -3.53
C THR A 24 -7.55 2.71 -4.79
N PRO A 25 -7.28 2.10 -5.96
CA PRO A 25 -7.45 2.79 -7.23
C PRO A 25 -8.90 3.25 -7.42
N SER A 26 -9.09 4.41 -8.05
CA SER A 26 -10.41 5.01 -8.25
C SER A 26 -11.18 4.46 -9.44
N ASP A 27 -10.49 3.72 -10.32
CA ASP A 27 -10.97 3.20 -11.60
C ASP A 27 -11.20 1.68 -11.61
N HIS A 28 -11.05 1.02 -10.45
CA HIS A 28 -11.32 -0.41 -10.34
C HIS A 28 -12.82 -0.70 -10.25
N PHE A 29 -13.25 -1.68 -11.03
CA PHE A 29 -14.58 -2.27 -10.91
C PHE A 29 -14.54 -3.50 -10.01
N VAL A 30 -15.34 -3.50 -8.95
CA VAL A 30 -15.46 -4.61 -8.00
C VAL A 30 -16.75 -5.38 -8.29
N ALA A 31 -16.64 -6.55 -8.91
CA ALA A 31 -17.78 -7.38 -9.28
C ALA A 31 -18.42 -8.05 -8.06
N ASP A 32 -17.61 -8.62 -7.16
CA ASP A 32 -18.08 -9.24 -5.92
C ASP A 32 -17.90 -8.29 -4.72
N ILE A 33 -18.94 -7.46 -4.49
CA ILE A 33 -18.92 -6.48 -3.41
C ILE A 33 -18.93 -7.17 -2.03
N GLN A 34 -19.54 -8.33 -1.88
CA GLN A 34 -19.63 -9.02 -0.60
C GLN A 34 -18.28 -9.58 -0.19
N GLU A 35 -17.60 -10.25 -1.13
CA GLU A 35 -16.25 -10.76 -0.89
C GLU A 35 -15.25 -9.62 -0.66
N PHE A 36 -15.31 -8.56 -1.45
CA PHE A 36 -14.48 -7.38 -1.23
C PHE A 36 -14.63 -6.81 0.19
N ARG A 37 -15.87 -6.62 0.64
CA ARG A 37 -16.15 -6.14 2.00
C ARG A 37 -15.61 -7.08 3.08
N ARG A 38 -15.76 -8.40 2.87
CA ARG A 38 -15.26 -9.41 3.79
C ARG A 38 -13.74 -9.33 3.92
N VAL A 39 -13.02 -9.29 2.80
CA VAL A 39 -11.55 -9.22 2.76
C VAL A 39 -11.04 -7.92 3.38
N ILE A 40 -11.63 -6.77 3.04
CA ILE A 40 -11.22 -5.48 3.63
C ILE A 40 -11.46 -5.45 5.14
N LYS A 41 -12.58 -5.98 5.63
CA LYS A 41 -12.84 -6.07 7.08
C LYS A 41 -11.82 -6.96 7.80
N SER A 42 -11.46 -8.10 7.19
CA SER A 42 -10.45 -9.01 7.72
C SER A 42 -9.08 -8.32 7.78
N ALA A 43 -8.69 -7.62 6.71
CA ALA A 43 -7.44 -6.87 6.64
C ALA A 43 -7.38 -5.73 7.66
N LEU A 44 -8.46 -4.95 7.81
CA LEU A 44 -8.56 -3.88 8.81
C LEU A 44 -8.45 -4.42 10.24
N GLY A 45 -9.07 -5.58 10.52
CA GLY A 45 -8.94 -6.25 11.81
C GLY A 45 -7.50 -6.69 12.11
N PHE A 46 -6.75 -7.09 11.07
CA PHE A 46 -5.35 -7.52 11.23
C PHE A 46 -4.40 -6.35 11.47
N VAL A 47 -4.54 -5.23 10.73
CA VAL A 47 -3.67 -4.06 10.89
C VAL A 47 -3.98 -3.26 12.15
N ASN A 48 -5.12 -3.51 12.78
CA ASN A 48 -5.49 -2.85 14.01
C ASN A 48 -4.58 -3.32 15.17
N GLY A 49 -3.67 -2.46 15.57
CA GLY A 49 -2.68 -2.78 16.60
C GLY A 49 -1.46 -3.58 16.10
N SER A 50 -1.22 -3.61 14.78
CA SER A 50 -0.02 -4.20 14.19
C SER A 50 0.72 -3.20 13.30
N ASP A 51 2.02 -3.44 13.07
CA ASP A 51 2.86 -2.64 12.17
C ASP A 51 2.86 -3.19 10.74
N ALA A 52 1.88 -4.03 10.40
CA ALA A 52 1.81 -4.66 9.10
C ALA A 52 1.39 -3.70 7.99
N ILE A 53 2.01 -3.86 6.83
CA ILE A 53 1.59 -3.31 5.56
C ILE A 53 0.95 -4.45 4.76
N LEU A 54 -0.33 -4.35 4.46
CA LEU A 54 -1.05 -5.36 3.67
C LEU A 54 -1.31 -4.86 2.26
N THR A 55 -1.25 -5.79 1.32
CA THR A 55 -1.74 -5.60 -0.05
C THR A 55 -2.68 -6.74 -0.43
N ILE A 56 -3.65 -6.45 -1.31
CA ILE A 56 -4.57 -7.47 -1.82
C ILE A 56 -3.92 -8.16 -3.01
N GLY A 57 -3.77 -9.49 -2.90
CA GLY A 57 -3.31 -10.34 -3.97
C GLY A 57 -4.48 -10.98 -4.73
N ILE A 58 -4.42 -10.95 -6.07
CA ILE A 58 -5.39 -11.62 -6.94
C ILE A 58 -4.72 -12.80 -7.61
N LYS A 59 -5.37 -13.98 -7.57
CA LYS A 59 -4.82 -15.18 -8.22
C LYS A 59 -4.69 -14.94 -9.73
N PRO A 60 -3.48 -15.07 -10.30
CA PRO A 60 -3.28 -14.85 -11.72
C PRO A 60 -3.97 -15.94 -12.56
N SER A 61 -4.66 -15.52 -13.61
CA SER A 61 -5.30 -16.41 -14.59
C SER A 61 -4.51 -16.51 -15.91
N ARG A 62 -3.49 -15.66 -16.09
CA ARG A 62 -2.61 -15.57 -17.26
C ARG A 62 -1.29 -14.90 -16.91
N PRO A 63 -0.24 -15.03 -17.74
CA PRO A 63 1.02 -14.30 -17.54
C PRO A 63 0.86 -12.83 -18.02
N GLU A 64 0.56 -11.93 -17.08
CA GLU A 64 0.35 -10.51 -17.37
C GLU A 64 1.66 -9.75 -17.07
N THR A 65 2.15 -8.99 -18.05
CA THR A 65 3.39 -8.22 -17.93
C THR A 65 3.20 -6.76 -17.48
N GLY A 66 1.95 -6.30 -17.48
CA GLY A 66 1.58 -4.94 -17.06
C GLY A 66 1.34 -4.79 -15.55
N TYR A 67 1.34 -5.90 -14.79
CA TYR A 67 1.03 -5.91 -13.37
C TYR A 67 2.25 -6.22 -12.50
N GLY A 68 2.21 -5.77 -11.24
CA GLY A 68 3.09 -6.25 -10.19
C GLY A 68 2.68 -7.65 -9.71
N TYR A 69 3.66 -8.45 -9.32
CA TYR A 69 3.48 -9.78 -8.73
C TYR A 69 3.99 -9.80 -7.29
N ILE A 70 3.26 -10.50 -6.44
CA ILE A 70 3.57 -10.72 -5.04
C ILE A 70 3.83 -12.21 -4.85
N GLU A 71 5.01 -12.56 -4.38
CA GLU A 71 5.32 -13.93 -3.96
C GLU A 71 4.90 -14.12 -2.51
N ALA A 72 3.98 -15.06 -2.27
CA ALA A 72 3.50 -15.39 -0.94
C ALA A 72 4.24 -16.60 -0.36
N VAL A 73 4.61 -16.53 0.92
CA VAL A 73 5.14 -17.69 1.67
C VAL A 73 3.98 -18.60 2.05
N LEU A 74 3.81 -19.70 1.32
CA LEU A 74 2.80 -20.71 1.62
C LEU A 74 3.31 -21.69 2.69
N GLY A 75 2.42 -22.09 3.60
CA GLY A 75 2.69 -23.17 4.57
C GLY A 75 3.19 -22.74 5.96
N ASN A 76 3.53 -21.48 6.18
CA ASN A 76 3.86 -20.97 7.52
C ASN A 76 2.72 -20.08 8.05
N SER A 77 1.67 -20.71 8.57
CA SER A 77 0.59 -20.00 9.24
C SER A 77 1.00 -19.61 10.67
N THR A 78 2.07 -18.81 10.81
CA THR A 78 2.33 -18.10 12.07
C THR A 78 1.34 -16.93 12.26
N LEU A 79 0.57 -16.63 11.23
CA LEU A 79 -0.46 -15.62 11.25
C LEU A 79 -1.78 -16.24 11.74
N SER A 80 -2.44 -15.57 12.65
CA SER A 80 -3.74 -15.98 13.22
C SER A 80 -4.86 -16.06 12.17
N ASN A 81 -4.64 -15.50 10.98
CA ASN A 81 -5.57 -15.50 9.85
C ASN A 81 -4.99 -16.28 8.67
N LYS A 82 -5.67 -17.36 8.27
CA LYS A 82 -5.24 -18.27 7.19
C LYS A 82 -5.29 -17.64 5.78
N GLU A 83 -5.90 -16.49 5.62
CA GLU A 83 -6.02 -15.75 4.35
C GLU A 83 -4.95 -14.67 4.21
N ILE A 84 -4.15 -14.42 5.24
CA ILE A 84 -3.07 -13.44 5.25
C ILE A 84 -1.74 -14.20 5.22
N PHE A 85 -0.95 -13.93 4.18
CA PHE A 85 0.35 -14.55 3.96
C PHE A 85 1.46 -13.52 4.10
N ARG A 86 2.62 -13.94 4.54
CA ARG A 86 3.83 -13.12 4.41
C ARG A 86 4.18 -12.98 2.94
N VAL A 87 4.61 -11.78 2.57
CA VAL A 87 5.20 -11.52 1.25
C VAL A 87 6.69 -11.89 1.34
N ASP A 88 7.15 -12.71 0.40
CA ASP A 88 8.56 -13.04 0.24
C ASP A 88 9.24 -12.04 -0.69
N SER A 89 8.58 -11.70 -1.79
CA SER A 89 9.08 -10.73 -2.73
C SER A 89 7.97 -9.99 -3.47
N PHE A 90 8.27 -8.76 -3.89
CA PHE A 90 7.45 -7.95 -4.77
C PHE A 90 8.19 -7.72 -6.08
N LYS A 91 7.54 -7.97 -7.22
CA LYS A 91 8.13 -7.85 -8.56
C LYS A 91 7.22 -7.05 -9.47
N GLU A 92 7.68 -5.88 -9.88
CA GLU A 92 6.91 -4.99 -10.74
C GLU A 92 7.20 -5.29 -12.21
N LYS A 93 6.14 -5.51 -12.99
CA LYS A 93 6.14 -5.62 -14.45
C LYS A 93 7.23 -6.54 -15.02
N PRO A 94 7.16 -7.86 -14.79
CA PRO A 94 8.13 -8.83 -15.26
C PRO A 94 8.09 -9.00 -16.79
N SER A 95 9.14 -9.62 -17.37
CA SER A 95 9.06 -10.12 -18.75
C SER A 95 8.03 -11.25 -18.88
N LEU A 96 7.59 -11.55 -20.12
CA LEU A 96 6.60 -12.61 -20.36
C LEU A 96 7.08 -13.97 -19.81
N GLU A 97 8.31 -14.35 -20.12
CA GLU A 97 8.91 -15.61 -19.65
C GLU A 97 8.90 -15.73 -18.11
N VAL A 98 9.22 -14.62 -17.44
CA VAL A 98 9.21 -14.56 -15.98
C VAL A 98 7.77 -14.64 -15.45
N ALA A 99 6.82 -13.94 -16.07
CA ALA A 99 5.40 -13.99 -15.69
C ALA A 99 4.81 -15.39 -15.86
N GLU A 100 5.18 -16.14 -16.92
CA GLU A 100 4.80 -17.54 -17.14
C GLU A 100 5.30 -18.42 -15.99
N SER A 101 6.56 -18.24 -15.58
CA SER A 101 7.15 -18.97 -14.45
C SER A 101 6.41 -18.68 -13.13
N TYR A 102 5.94 -17.45 -12.90
CA TYR A 102 5.18 -17.09 -11.71
C TYR A 102 3.81 -17.74 -11.66
N VAL A 103 3.11 -17.77 -12.80
CA VAL A 103 1.80 -18.45 -12.90
C VAL A 103 1.94 -19.94 -12.61
N ALA A 104 3.01 -20.58 -13.08
CA ALA A 104 3.27 -22.00 -12.87
C ALA A 104 3.55 -22.37 -11.40
N LYS A 105 4.17 -21.48 -10.63
CA LYS A 105 4.56 -21.74 -9.23
C LYS A 105 3.40 -21.75 -8.23
N ASN A 106 2.23 -21.21 -8.57
CA ASN A 106 1.03 -21.18 -7.72
C ASN A 106 1.12 -20.36 -6.41
N ASN A 107 2.26 -19.78 -6.06
CA ASN A 107 2.45 -18.92 -4.88
C ASN A 107 2.57 -17.43 -5.22
N PHE A 108 2.40 -17.07 -6.49
CA PHE A 108 2.38 -15.70 -6.95
C PHE A 108 0.94 -15.19 -7.11
N TYR A 109 0.76 -13.91 -6.81
CA TYR A 109 -0.50 -13.17 -6.94
C TYR A 109 -0.25 -11.86 -7.65
N TRP A 110 -1.19 -11.38 -8.45
CA TRP A 110 -1.14 -10.01 -8.95
C TRP A 110 -1.35 -9.03 -7.80
N ASN A 111 -0.57 -7.96 -7.78
CA ASN A 111 -0.81 -6.83 -6.89
C ASN A 111 -2.05 -6.06 -7.38
N ALA A 112 -3.11 -6.05 -6.59
CA ALA A 112 -4.33 -5.30 -6.92
C ALA A 112 -4.17 -3.78 -6.78
N GLY A 113 -3.04 -3.29 -6.24
CA GLY A 113 -2.88 -1.86 -5.93
C GLY A 113 -3.79 -1.38 -4.80
N ILE A 114 -4.32 -2.30 -4.01
CA ILE A 114 -5.15 -2.02 -2.83
C ILE A 114 -4.32 -2.30 -1.60
N PHE A 115 -4.13 -1.29 -0.76
CA PHE A 115 -3.24 -1.36 0.40
C PHE A 115 -3.99 -1.03 1.68
N ILE A 116 -3.63 -1.73 2.77
CA ILE A 116 -4.24 -1.54 4.08
C ILE A 116 -3.12 -1.47 5.13
N TRP A 117 -3.16 -0.46 5.98
CA TRP A 117 -2.20 -0.23 7.06
C TRP A 117 -2.75 0.68 8.13
N ASN A 118 -2.12 0.69 9.29
CA ASN A 118 -2.32 1.74 10.27
C ASN A 118 -1.59 3.02 9.82
N VAL A 119 -2.14 4.18 10.10
CA VAL A 119 -1.55 5.47 9.71
C VAL A 119 -0.15 5.68 10.30
N PHE A 120 0.09 5.18 11.50
CA PHE A 120 1.41 5.25 12.15
C PHE A 120 2.45 4.43 11.39
N THR A 121 2.09 3.21 10.96
CA THR A 121 2.93 2.30 10.17
C THR A 121 3.39 2.94 8.88
N ILE A 122 2.45 3.47 8.07
CA ILE A 122 2.82 4.06 6.77
C ILE A 122 3.62 5.36 6.92
N VAL A 123 3.31 6.19 7.91
CA VAL A 123 4.11 7.40 8.21
C VAL A 123 5.53 7.03 8.59
N ASN A 124 5.74 6.00 9.41
CA ASN A 124 7.06 5.53 9.76
C ASN A 124 7.81 4.92 8.56
N ALA A 125 7.11 4.17 7.72
CA ALA A 125 7.71 3.65 6.47
C ALA A 125 8.20 4.79 5.56
N PHE A 126 7.43 5.87 5.40
CA PHE A 126 7.90 7.05 4.68
C PHE A 126 9.13 7.70 5.33
N ARG A 127 9.18 7.80 6.65
CA ARG A 127 10.34 8.35 7.37
C ARG A 127 11.61 7.54 7.12
N VAL A 128 11.48 6.21 7.11
CA VAL A 128 12.62 5.29 6.91
C VAL A 128 13.05 5.26 5.45
N TYR A 129 12.11 5.09 4.51
CA TYR A 129 12.45 4.81 3.12
C TYR A 129 12.40 6.03 2.20
N GLN A 130 11.68 7.08 2.59
CA GLN A 130 11.45 8.30 1.78
C GLN A 130 11.48 9.56 2.66
N SER A 131 12.58 9.76 3.39
CA SER A 131 12.72 10.89 4.32
C SER A 131 12.46 12.27 3.70
N PRO A 132 12.81 12.57 2.43
CA PRO A 132 12.47 13.86 1.83
C PRO A 132 10.94 14.08 1.71
N ILE A 133 10.20 13.03 1.31
CA ILE A 133 8.72 13.08 1.23
C ILE A 133 8.15 13.25 2.64
N ALA A 134 8.64 12.47 3.61
CA ALA A 134 8.22 12.58 5.00
C ALA A 134 8.42 13.98 5.57
N SER A 135 9.62 14.55 5.43
CA SER A 135 9.96 15.89 5.93
C SER A 135 9.08 16.97 5.32
N LEU A 136 8.76 16.85 4.01
CA LEU A 136 7.88 17.79 3.33
C LEU A 136 6.49 17.79 3.98
N PHE A 137 5.85 16.62 4.11
CA PHE A 137 4.50 16.55 4.67
C PHE A 137 4.45 16.80 6.18
N GLU A 138 5.54 16.53 6.91
CA GLU A 138 5.68 16.97 8.30
C GLU A 138 5.70 18.51 8.42
N SER A 139 6.37 19.21 7.50
CA SER A 139 6.38 20.67 7.49
C SER A 139 5.00 21.29 7.24
N LEU A 140 4.09 20.54 6.62
CA LEU A 140 2.70 20.96 6.37
C LEU A 140 1.76 20.69 7.56
N MET A 141 2.20 19.99 8.60
CA MET A 141 1.36 19.65 9.75
C MET A 141 0.65 20.85 10.39
N PRO A 142 1.26 22.04 10.55
CA PRO A 142 0.57 23.20 11.12
C PRO A 142 -0.63 23.65 10.31
N TYR A 143 -0.59 23.48 8.99
CA TYR A 143 -1.57 24.03 8.05
C TYR A 143 -2.76 23.12 7.76
N TYR A 144 -2.64 21.79 7.99
CA TYR A 144 -3.76 20.87 7.76
C TYR A 144 -5.01 21.29 8.52
N PHE A 145 -6.15 21.28 7.84
CA PHE A 145 -7.47 21.69 8.32
C PHE A 145 -7.58 23.19 8.66
N THR A 146 -6.72 24.05 8.10
CA THR A 146 -6.82 25.51 8.16
C THR A 146 -7.19 26.07 6.78
N ASP A 147 -7.61 27.33 6.73
CA ASP A 147 -7.96 28.00 5.47
C ASP A 147 -6.75 28.15 4.53
N SER A 148 -5.53 28.14 5.07
CA SER A 148 -4.29 28.25 4.31
C SER A 148 -3.73 26.90 3.82
N GLU A 149 -4.37 25.77 4.13
CA GLU A 149 -3.90 24.43 3.75
C GLU A 149 -3.63 24.31 2.26
N GLN A 150 -4.62 24.70 1.43
CA GLN A 150 -4.53 24.51 -0.01
C GLN A 150 -3.38 25.34 -0.63
N GLU A 151 -3.15 26.54 -0.14
CA GLU A 151 -2.04 27.38 -0.59
C GLU A 151 -0.70 26.70 -0.32
N HIS A 152 -0.46 26.25 0.92
CA HIS A 152 0.78 25.58 1.31
C HIS A 152 0.99 24.25 0.56
N VAL A 153 -0.07 23.47 0.37
CA VAL A 153 -0.01 22.22 -0.40
C VAL A 153 0.34 22.51 -1.87
N ASN A 154 -0.27 23.51 -2.50
CA ASN A 154 0.00 23.85 -3.90
C ASN A 154 1.46 24.26 -4.12
N VAL A 155 2.08 24.92 -3.14
CA VAL A 155 3.49 25.33 -3.20
C VAL A 155 4.42 24.13 -2.99
N ARG A 156 4.14 23.31 -1.97
CA ARG A 156 5.07 22.27 -1.52
C ARG A 156 4.94 20.94 -2.25
N PHE A 157 3.72 20.55 -2.64
CA PHE A 157 3.48 19.25 -3.28
C PHE A 157 4.27 19.02 -4.58
N PRO A 158 4.46 20.02 -5.47
CA PRO A 158 5.28 19.88 -6.67
C PRO A 158 6.76 19.59 -6.40
N GLU A 159 7.27 19.85 -5.20
CA GLU A 159 8.65 19.52 -4.80
C GLU A 159 8.85 18.00 -4.59
N CYS A 160 7.74 17.27 -4.44
CA CYS A 160 7.81 15.82 -4.24
C CYS A 160 8.35 15.09 -5.46
N ARG A 161 9.25 14.13 -5.21
CA ARG A 161 9.64 13.18 -6.23
C ARG A 161 8.43 12.41 -6.74
N ASN A 162 8.26 12.33 -8.07
CA ASN A 162 7.24 11.47 -8.68
C ASN A 162 7.68 10.00 -8.61
N ILE A 163 7.12 9.25 -7.67
CA ILE A 163 7.42 7.84 -7.44
C ILE A 163 6.14 7.12 -7.02
N SER A 164 5.96 5.85 -7.41
CA SER A 164 4.85 5.02 -6.91
C SER A 164 5.12 4.54 -5.49
N VAL A 165 4.07 4.19 -4.76
CA VAL A 165 4.20 3.61 -3.41
C VAL A 165 4.86 2.23 -3.46
N ASP A 166 4.69 1.51 -4.56
CA ASP A 166 5.30 0.21 -4.79
C ASP A 166 6.83 0.31 -4.73
N TYR A 167 7.43 1.19 -5.54
CA TYR A 167 8.87 1.45 -5.52
C TYR A 167 9.36 2.24 -4.30
N ALA A 168 8.50 3.09 -3.75
CA ALA A 168 8.89 3.94 -2.62
C ALA A 168 8.96 3.16 -1.30
N ILE A 169 8.03 2.25 -1.08
CA ILE A 169 7.80 1.56 0.19
C ILE A 169 7.80 0.05 0.02
N LEU A 170 6.94 -0.54 -0.84
CA LEU A 170 6.66 -1.98 -0.83
C LEU A 170 7.86 -2.85 -1.22
N GLU A 171 8.64 -2.44 -2.21
CA GLU A 171 9.87 -3.15 -2.61
C GLU A 171 11.01 -3.04 -1.58
N ARG A 172 10.84 -2.18 -0.55
CA ARG A 172 11.86 -1.88 0.47
C ARG A 172 11.46 -2.33 1.86
N ALA A 173 10.17 -2.55 2.08
CA ALA A 173 9.65 -3.04 3.35
C ALA A 173 9.98 -4.54 3.49
N GLU A 174 10.69 -4.91 4.56
CA GLU A 174 11.00 -6.29 4.95
C GLU A 174 9.87 -6.91 5.78
#